data_e5085306e1145716c26042e6a5230a46
#
_entry.id   e5085306e1145716c26042e6a5230a46
#
_cell.length_a   1.000
_cell.length_b   1.000
_cell.length_c   1.000
_cell.angle_alpha   90.00
_cell.angle_beta   90.00
_cell.angle_gamma   90.00
#
_symmetry.space_group_name_H-M   'P 1'
#
loop_
_entity.id
_entity.type
_entity.pdbx_description
1 polymer ?
#
loop_
_entity_poly.entity_id
_entity_poly.type
_entity_poly.pdbx_seq_one_letter_code
_entity_poly.pdbx_strand_id
1 'polypeptide(L)'
;MSSGDSKLIQILKKKFPLEKNTKERPTLIITLDGIAINHITDEVKSYLENFKSLEELSMVDCKLNSLNNLPDLPNLIKIDLSDNHLKNEDLKELLKYKNLQELRMVNNPGIGDWVQIKLLENLPLNFIDFSDCPISKTEKYRENFFENFKNLKVLDLLDKNGNEWEEDDEEEEEADDDDKEFIDDDGKNLDNEEKEDEENNDNNNDEGEQYEEEGEDNEEYEENEEEEIKNPNPAKKKKTE
;
A
#
# COMPACT_ATOMS: atom_id res chain seq x y z
N MET A 1 6.88 -3.51 -25.67
CA MET A 1 6.06 -3.16 -24.50
C MET A 1 5.10 -4.30 -24.26
N SER A 2 5.06 -4.88 -23.06
CA SER A 2 4.08 -5.92 -22.75
C SER A 2 2.70 -5.28 -22.59
N SER A 3 1.63 -6.01 -22.88
CA SER A 3 0.25 -5.50 -22.76
C SER A 3 -0.09 -5.13 -21.30
N GLY A 4 0.63 -5.66 -20.32
CA GLY A 4 0.46 -5.38 -18.89
C GLY A 4 0.95 -3.99 -18.48
N ASP A 5 2.06 -3.54 -19.02
CA ASP A 5 2.69 -2.26 -18.69
C ASP A 5 1.80 -1.08 -19.11
N SER A 6 1.21 -1.18 -20.31
CA SER A 6 0.26 -0.19 -20.81
C SER A 6 -1.00 -0.08 -19.92
N LYS A 7 -1.45 -1.19 -19.32
CA LYS A 7 -2.61 -1.19 -18.43
C LYS A 7 -2.29 -0.54 -17.07
N LEU A 8 -1.13 -0.83 -16.48
CA LEU A 8 -0.73 -0.23 -15.20
C LEU A 8 -0.64 1.30 -15.31
N ILE A 9 0.04 1.82 -16.32
CA ILE A 9 0.18 3.27 -16.49
C ILE A 9 -1.18 3.96 -16.71
N GLN A 10 -2.12 3.30 -17.37
CA GLN A 10 -3.48 3.81 -17.50
C GLN A 10 -4.23 3.85 -16.17
N ILE A 11 -4.05 2.81 -15.33
CA ILE A 11 -4.60 2.78 -13.97
C ILE A 11 -4.02 3.92 -13.14
N LEU A 12 -2.70 4.11 -13.16
CA LEU A 12 -2.02 5.19 -12.45
C LEU A 12 -2.55 6.56 -12.87
N LYS A 13 -2.60 6.84 -14.18
CA LYS A 13 -3.12 8.11 -14.71
C LYS A 13 -4.58 8.38 -14.34
N LYS A 14 -5.39 7.32 -14.22
CA LYS A 14 -6.80 7.43 -13.83
C LYS A 14 -6.97 7.65 -12.32
N LYS A 15 -6.24 6.90 -11.48
CA LYS A 15 -6.36 6.97 -10.01
C LYS A 15 -5.66 8.21 -9.44
N PHE A 16 -4.48 8.52 -9.95
CA PHE A 16 -3.59 9.57 -9.45
C PHE A 16 -3.19 10.53 -10.57
N PRO A 17 -4.13 11.30 -11.13
CA PRO A 17 -3.85 12.23 -12.23
C PRO A 17 -2.91 13.36 -11.77
N LEU A 18 -1.88 13.67 -12.59
CA LEU A 18 -0.86 14.67 -12.24
C LEU A 18 -1.43 16.08 -12.05
N GLU A 19 -2.49 16.43 -12.75
CA GLU A 19 -3.18 17.71 -12.61
C GLU A 19 -3.83 17.93 -11.25
N LYS A 20 -4.05 16.86 -10.48
CA LYS A 20 -4.55 16.91 -9.10
C LYS A 20 -3.43 16.95 -8.07
N ASN A 21 -2.19 16.66 -8.47
CA ASN A 21 -1.02 16.69 -7.60
C ASN A 21 -0.38 18.08 -7.62
N THR A 22 -0.89 19.02 -6.85
CA THR A 22 -0.42 20.42 -6.79
C THR A 22 0.35 20.69 -5.49
N LYS A 23 0.96 21.88 -5.38
CA LYS A 23 1.66 22.26 -4.14
C LYS A 23 0.72 22.42 -2.95
N GLU A 24 -0.51 22.88 -3.22
CA GLU A 24 -1.55 23.10 -2.20
C GLU A 24 -2.25 21.80 -1.81
N ARG A 25 -2.25 20.82 -2.72
CA ARG A 25 -2.84 19.49 -2.51
C ARG A 25 -1.93 18.42 -3.09
N PRO A 26 -0.80 18.15 -2.44
CA PRO A 26 0.10 17.09 -2.91
C PRO A 26 -0.54 15.71 -2.68
N THR A 27 -0.19 14.76 -3.55
CA THR A 27 -0.49 13.35 -3.30
C THR A 27 0.55 12.82 -2.33
N LEU A 28 0.12 12.39 -1.15
CA LEU A 28 1.00 11.88 -0.09
C LEU A 28 1.00 10.35 -0.07
N ILE A 29 -0.08 9.71 -0.47
CA ILE A 29 -0.27 8.26 -0.40
C ILE A 29 -0.63 7.72 -1.78
N ILE A 30 0.07 6.66 -2.21
CA ILE A 30 -0.27 5.88 -3.41
C ILE A 30 -0.38 4.40 -3.04
N THR A 31 -1.55 3.81 -3.32
CA THR A 31 -1.84 2.40 -3.12
C THR A 31 -2.12 1.70 -4.45
N LEU A 32 -1.28 0.70 -4.77
CA LEU A 32 -1.35 -0.11 -5.99
C LEU A 32 -1.67 -1.58 -5.72
N ASP A 33 -2.12 -1.89 -4.53
CA ASP A 33 -2.33 -3.24 -4.02
C ASP A 33 -3.21 -4.10 -4.95
N GLY A 34 -2.83 -5.37 -5.08
CA GLY A 34 -3.53 -6.34 -5.93
C GLY A 34 -3.36 -6.12 -7.44
N ILE A 35 -2.61 -5.11 -7.87
CA ILE A 35 -2.34 -4.88 -9.29
C ILE A 35 -1.11 -5.68 -9.71
N ALA A 36 -1.29 -6.69 -10.58
CA ALA A 36 -0.17 -7.50 -11.07
C ALA A 36 0.80 -6.65 -11.91
N ILE A 37 1.90 -6.24 -11.27
CA ILE A 37 2.94 -5.38 -11.85
C ILE A 37 4.10 -6.20 -12.38
N ASN A 38 4.48 -7.28 -11.68
CA ASN A 38 5.66 -8.14 -11.86
C ASN A 38 7.01 -7.39 -11.76
N HIS A 39 7.18 -6.30 -12.47
CA HIS A 39 8.37 -5.42 -12.43
C HIS A 39 7.98 -3.98 -12.77
N ILE A 40 8.74 -3.03 -12.26
CA ILE A 40 8.51 -1.60 -12.49
C ILE A 40 9.22 -1.19 -13.78
N THR A 41 8.44 -0.74 -14.78
CA THR A 41 9.00 -0.24 -16.05
C THR A 41 9.51 1.19 -15.93
N ASP A 42 10.34 1.64 -16.87
CA ASP A 42 10.83 3.02 -16.90
C ASP A 42 9.69 4.03 -17.02
N GLU A 43 8.59 3.67 -17.70
CA GLU A 43 7.41 4.52 -17.82
C GLU A 43 6.69 4.69 -16.47
N VAL A 44 6.49 3.58 -15.74
CA VAL A 44 5.88 3.59 -14.41
C VAL A 44 6.76 4.35 -13.42
N LYS A 45 8.06 4.09 -13.42
CA LYS A 45 9.04 4.83 -12.62
C LYS A 45 8.93 6.32 -12.86
N SER A 46 9.05 6.76 -14.13
CA SER A 46 9.00 8.17 -14.50
C SER A 46 7.67 8.84 -14.13
N TYR A 47 6.57 8.09 -14.18
CA TYR A 47 5.27 8.61 -13.76
C TYR A 47 5.20 8.83 -12.25
N LEU A 48 5.63 7.84 -11.46
CA LEU A 48 5.64 7.92 -10.00
C LEU A 48 6.60 9.01 -9.48
N GLU A 49 7.69 9.26 -10.17
CA GLU A 49 8.66 10.32 -9.81
C GLU A 49 8.10 11.75 -9.89
N ASN A 50 6.90 11.97 -10.46
CA ASN A 50 6.22 13.26 -10.39
C ASN A 50 5.62 13.55 -9.01
N PHE A 51 5.45 12.52 -8.16
CA PHE A 51 4.86 12.67 -6.83
C PHE A 51 5.95 12.91 -5.77
N LYS A 52 6.65 14.04 -5.86
CA LYS A 52 7.81 14.33 -4.98
C LYS A 52 7.46 14.50 -3.50
N SER A 53 6.20 14.77 -3.18
CA SER A 53 5.69 14.85 -1.80
C SER A 53 5.18 13.52 -1.27
N LEU A 54 5.30 12.42 -2.04
CA LEU A 54 4.80 11.11 -1.63
C LEU A 54 5.53 10.64 -0.38
N GLU A 55 4.76 10.31 0.64
CA GLU A 55 5.21 9.81 1.94
C GLU A 55 4.96 8.32 2.10
N GLU A 56 3.87 7.80 1.50
CA GLU A 56 3.52 6.40 1.59
C GLU A 56 3.32 5.77 0.21
N LEU A 57 3.92 4.59 0.01
CA LEU A 57 3.75 3.77 -1.19
C LEU A 57 3.41 2.34 -0.80
N SER A 58 2.23 1.86 -1.19
CA SER A 58 1.82 0.47 -1.02
C SER A 58 1.74 -0.26 -2.35
N MET A 59 2.36 -1.43 -2.40
CA MET A 59 2.38 -2.37 -3.53
C MET A 59 2.21 -3.81 -3.03
N VAL A 60 1.23 -4.04 -2.17
CA VAL A 60 0.90 -5.37 -1.62
C VAL A 60 0.31 -6.25 -2.71
N ASP A 61 0.71 -7.52 -2.75
CA ASP A 61 0.23 -8.53 -3.72
C ASP A 61 0.33 -8.07 -5.19
N CYS A 62 1.39 -7.35 -5.53
CA CYS A 62 1.63 -6.86 -6.89
C CYS A 62 2.39 -7.86 -7.78
N LYS A 63 2.70 -9.05 -7.29
CA LYS A 63 3.52 -10.09 -7.97
C LYS A 63 4.92 -9.59 -8.33
N LEU A 64 5.44 -8.62 -7.58
CA LEU A 64 6.79 -8.09 -7.79
C LEU A 64 7.85 -9.17 -7.56
N ASN A 65 8.75 -9.32 -8.51
CA ASN A 65 9.89 -10.24 -8.44
C ASN A 65 11.24 -9.52 -8.41
N SER A 66 11.23 -8.19 -8.47
CA SER A 66 12.39 -7.32 -8.32
C SER A 66 11.97 -5.90 -7.97
N LEU A 67 12.83 -5.19 -7.23
CA LEU A 67 12.71 -3.76 -6.92
C LEU A 67 13.54 -2.88 -7.86
N ASN A 68 14.10 -3.44 -8.92
CA ASN A 68 14.74 -2.63 -9.94
C ASN A 68 13.75 -1.57 -10.45
N ASN A 69 14.27 -0.38 -10.75
CA ASN A 69 13.45 0.76 -11.20
C ASN A 69 12.42 1.29 -10.19
N LEU A 70 12.57 1.03 -8.88
CA LEU A 70 11.81 1.81 -7.90
C LEU A 70 12.00 3.32 -8.19
N PRO A 71 10.94 4.15 -8.09
CA PRO A 71 11.03 5.59 -8.34
C PRO A 71 11.88 6.32 -7.28
N ASP A 72 12.42 7.49 -7.63
CA ASP A 72 13.08 8.38 -6.68
C ASP A 72 12.04 9.26 -5.96
N LEU A 73 11.74 8.88 -4.71
CA LEU A 73 10.75 9.52 -3.86
C LEU A 73 11.46 10.04 -2.59
N PRO A 74 11.91 11.30 -2.60
CA PRO A 74 12.78 11.82 -1.55
C PRO A 74 12.11 11.95 -0.18
N ASN A 75 10.79 12.04 -0.14
CA ASN A 75 10.01 12.19 1.09
C ASN A 75 9.36 10.89 1.55
N LEU A 76 9.67 9.74 0.93
CA LEU A 76 9.07 8.47 1.29
C LEU A 76 9.45 8.08 2.71
N ILE A 77 8.41 7.90 3.55
CA ILE A 77 8.49 7.54 4.97
C ILE A 77 8.09 6.09 5.17
N LYS A 78 7.08 5.62 4.41
CA LYS A 78 6.50 4.28 4.55
C LYS A 78 6.43 3.57 3.21
N ILE A 79 6.86 2.30 3.19
CA ILE A 79 6.70 1.42 2.03
C ILE A 79 6.18 0.06 2.47
N ASP A 80 5.11 -0.40 1.80
CA ASP A 80 4.58 -1.75 1.97
C ASP A 80 4.76 -2.56 0.68
N LEU A 81 5.51 -3.66 0.79
CA LEU A 81 5.86 -4.58 -0.29
C LEU A 81 5.44 -6.01 0.04
N SER A 82 4.49 -6.17 0.96
CA SER A 82 4.02 -7.48 1.43
C SER A 82 3.41 -8.33 0.29
N ASP A 83 3.41 -9.64 0.47
CA ASP A 83 2.82 -10.62 -0.48
C ASP A 83 3.40 -10.56 -1.90
N ASN A 84 4.73 -10.40 -1.99
CA ASN A 84 5.45 -10.37 -3.26
C ASN A 84 6.48 -11.52 -3.36
N HIS A 85 7.28 -11.52 -4.43
CA HIS A 85 8.30 -12.54 -4.69
C HIS A 85 9.71 -11.94 -4.67
N LEU A 86 9.93 -10.99 -3.75
CA LEU A 86 11.18 -10.27 -3.62
C LEU A 86 12.27 -11.14 -3.02
N LYS A 87 13.53 -10.78 -3.31
CA LYS A 87 14.72 -11.50 -2.89
C LYS A 87 15.64 -10.58 -2.10
N ASN A 88 16.61 -11.21 -1.43
CA ASN A 88 17.60 -10.49 -0.63
C ASN A 88 18.34 -9.37 -1.40
N GLU A 89 18.69 -9.61 -2.65
CA GLU A 89 19.39 -8.65 -3.50
C GLU A 89 18.57 -7.39 -3.84
N ASP A 90 17.24 -7.45 -3.69
CA ASP A 90 16.37 -6.31 -3.95
C ASP A 90 16.44 -5.26 -2.83
N LEU A 91 16.80 -5.66 -1.61
CA LEU A 91 16.83 -4.78 -0.45
C LEU A 91 17.75 -3.56 -0.63
N LYS A 92 18.81 -3.69 -1.44
CA LYS A 92 19.72 -2.57 -1.75
C LYS A 92 19.01 -1.38 -2.42
N GLU A 93 17.91 -1.63 -3.15
CA GLU A 93 17.14 -0.58 -3.83
C GLU A 93 16.41 0.35 -2.84
N LEU A 94 16.21 -0.11 -1.60
CA LEU A 94 15.61 0.68 -0.53
C LEU A 94 16.58 1.70 0.08
N LEU A 95 17.90 1.51 -0.12
CA LEU A 95 18.93 2.38 0.49
C LEU A 95 18.88 3.84 0.03
N LYS A 96 18.19 4.12 -1.07
CA LYS A 96 17.99 5.48 -1.57
C LYS A 96 16.97 6.28 -0.76
N TYR A 97 16.05 5.65 -0.06
CA TYR A 97 15.01 6.30 0.72
C TYR A 97 15.51 6.70 2.11
N LYS A 98 16.18 7.85 2.20
CA LYS A 98 16.87 8.29 3.42
C LYS A 98 15.94 8.63 4.58
N ASN A 99 14.67 8.88 4.31
CA ASN A 99 13.64 9.20 5.30
C ASN A 99 12.74 8.00 5.64
N LEU A 100 13.04 6.79 5.12
CA LEU A 100 12.22 5.61 5.32
C LEU A 100 12.22 5.18 6.79
N GLN A 101 11.05 5.22 7.40
CA GLN A 101 10.82 4.86 8.80
C GLN A 101 10.06 3.55 8.95
N GLU A 102 9.15 3.26 8.01
CA GLU A 102 8.37 2.01 8.02
C GLU A 102 8.64 1.17 6.80
N LEU A 103 8.97 -0.10 7.04
CA LEU A 103 9.20 -1.11 6.01
C LEU A 103 8.37 -2.35 6.31
N ARG A 104 7.38 -2.64 5.46
CA ARG A 104 6.59 -3.87 5.51
C ARG A 104 6.94 -4.76 4.31
N MET A 105 7.31 -6.01 4.56
CA MET A 105 7.68 -6.99 3.55
C MET A 105 7.18 -8.39 3.92
N VAL A 106 6.02 -8.47 4.56
CA VAL A 106 5.39 -9.73 4.98
C VAL A 106 5.29 -10.70 3.80
N ASN A 107 5.49 -11.99 4.05
CA ASN A 107 5.31 -13.05 3.07
C ASN A 107 6.10 -12.85 1.76
N ASN A 108 7.40 -12.55 1.89
CA ASN A 108 8.35 -12.55 0.76
C ASN A 108 9.31 -13.75 0.91
N PRO A 109 9.09 -14.84 0.19
CA PRO A 109 9.81 -16.11 0.40
C PRO A 109 11.30 -16.06 0.04
N GLY A 110 11.75 -15.03 -0.65
CA GLY A 110 13.17 -14.84 -1.01
C GLY A 110 13.97 -14.03 0.01
N ILE A 111 13.36 -13.55 1.12
CA ILE A 111 14.01 -12.73 2.14
C ILE A 111 14.43 -13.61 3.34
N GLY A 112 15.72 -13.90 3.44
CA GLY A 112 16.24 -14.80 4.48
C GLY A 112 17.71 -14.58 4.83
N ASP A 113 18.40 -13.66 4.18
CA ASP A 113 19.82 -13.39 4.40
C ASP A 113 20.02 -12.16 5.29
N TRP A 114 20.46 -12.41 6.52
CA TRP A 114 20.76 -11.35 7.49
C TRP A 114 21.79 -10.34 6.98
N VAL A 115 22.79 -10.77 6.20
CA VAL A 115 23.83 -9.88 5.69
C VAL A 115 23.24 -8.82 4.76
N GLN A 116 22.27 -9.20 3.95
CA GLN A 116 21.58 -8.25 3.05
C GLN A 116 20.62 -7.33 3.81
N ILE A 117 19.89 -7.87 4.79
CA ILE A 117 18.98 -7.07 5.63
C ILE A 117 19.76 -6.02 6.43
N LYS A 118 20.91 -6.40 6.97
CA LYS A 118 21.76 -5.50 7.75
C LYS A 118 22.22 -4.26 6.96
N LEU A 119 22.23 -4.28 5.62
CA LEU A 119 22.52 -3.08 4.83
C LEU A 119 21.57 -1.91 5.14
N LEU A 120 20.34 -2.22 5.59
CA LEU A 120 19.33 -1.22 5.93
C LEU A 120 19.53 -0.58 7.31
N GLU A 121 20.51 -1.02 8.13
CA GLU A 121 20.72 -0.56 9.52
C GLU A 121 20.96 0.96 9.67
N ASN A 122 21.38 1.62 8.58
CA ASN A 122 21.62 3.06 8.55
C ASN A 122 20.40 3.89 8.11
N LEU A 123 19.30 3.25 7.75
CA LEU A 123 18.03 3.94 7.51
C LEU A 123 17.34 4.21 8.86
N PRO A 124 16.53 5.28 8.98
CA PRO A 124 15.89 5.64 10.24
C PRO A 124 14.67 4.76 10.58
N LEU A 125 14.73 3.46 10.23
CA LEU A 125 13.64 2.51 10.41
C LEU A 125 13.27 2.37 11.89
N ASN A 126 12.01 2.66 12.20
CA ASN A 126 11.41 2.47 13.53
C ASN A 126 10.37 1.35 13.56
N PHE A 127 9.83 0.98 12.40
CA PHE A 127 8.90 -0.12 12.20
C PHE A 127 9.39 -1.02 11.05
N ILE A 128 9.51 -2.31 11.34
CA ILE A 128 9.89 -3.34 10.35
C ILE A 128 8.96 -4.53 10.52
N ASP A 129 8.45 -5.06 9.40
CA ASP A 129 7.68 -6.30 9.40
C ASP A 129 8.19 -7.26 8.32
N PHE A 130 8.76 -8.39 8.77
CA PHE A 130 9.19 -9.51 7.94
C PHE A 130 8.46 -10.80 8.30
N SER A 131 7.26 -10.69 8.90
CA SER A 131 6.44 -11.85 9.19
C SER A 131 6.31 -12.75 7.96
N ASP A 132 6.30 -14.06 8.17
CA ASP A 132 6.23 -15.07 7.12
C ASP A 132 7.39 -15.08 6.09
N CYS A 133 8.40 -14.25 6.28
CA CYS A 133 9.65 -14.37 5.54
C CYS A 133 10.56 -15.45 6.17
N PRO A 134 11.46 -16.11 5.40
CA PRO A 134 12.42 -17.07 5.96
C PRO A 134 13.29 -16.51 7.08
N ILE A 135 13.63 -15.21 7.05
CA ILE A 135 14.43 -14.55 8.07
C ILE A 135 13.75 -14.58 9.45
N SER A 136 12.43 -14.46 9.55
CA SER A 136 11.69 -14.42 10.81
C SER A 136 11.79 -15.75 11.59
N LYS A 137 12.19 -16.83 10.91
CA LYS A 137 12.35 -18.18 11.49
C LYS A 137 13.78 -18.47 11.96
N THR A 138 14.71 -17.51 11.85
CA THR A 138 16.11 -17.70 12.21
C THR A 138 16.31 -17.53 13.72
N GLU A 139 17.33 -18.22 14.25
CA GLU A 139 17.69 -18.05 15.65
C GLU A 139 18.11 -16.60 15.95
N LYS A 140 17.71 -16.10 17.12
CA LYS A 140 18.00 -14.74 17.57
C LYS A 140 17.53 -13.63 16.63
N TYR A 141 16.49 -13.93 15.84
CA TYR A 141 15.92 -12.98 14.89
C TYR A 141 15.64 -11.62 15.53
N ARG A 142 14.82 -11.61 16.59
CA ARG A 142 14.42 -10.38 17.27
C ARG A 142 15.60 -9.66 17.94
N GLU A 143 16.45 -10.41 18.62
CA GLU A 143 17.64 -9.86 19.26
C GLU A 143 18.54 -9.17 18.24
N ASN A 144 18.81 -9.82 17.11
CA ASN A 144 19.65 -9.26 16.05
C ASN A 144 19.08 -7.95 15.50
N PHE A 145 17.75 -7.85 15.33
CA PHE A 145 17.13 -6.63 14.83
C PHE A 145 17.24 -5.48 15.83
N PHE A 146 16.86 -5.69 17.09
CA PHE A 146 16.92 -4.65 18.12
C PHE A 146 18.34 -4.28 18.55
N GLU A 147 19.35 -5.11 18.29
CA GLU A 147 20.75 -4.79 18.49
C GLU A 147 21.34 -3.91 17.37
N ASN A 148 20.94 -4.13 16.14
CA ASN A 148 21.55 -3.47 14.97
C ASN A 148 20.74 -2.25 14.48
N PHE A 149 19.42 -2.27 14.56
CA PHE A 149 18.56 -1.15 14.13
C PHE A 149 18.26 -0.23 15.31
N LYS A 150 19.04 0.85 15.44
CA LYS A 150 19.05 1.72 16.63
C LYS A 150 17.71 2.43 16.90
N ASN A 151 16.97 2.73 15.84
CA ASN A 151 15.68 3.46 15.92
C ASN A 151 14.48 2.51 16.01
N LEU A 152 14.71 1.20 15.90
CA LEU A 152 13.62 0.21 15.83
C LEU A 152 12.82 0.19 17.13
N LYS A 153 11.53 0.40 17.00
CA LYS A 153 10.53 0.33 18.06
C LYS A 153 9.69 -0.93 17.94
N VAL A 154 9.32 -1.30 16.71
CA VAL A 154 8.40 -2.38 16.39
C VAL A 154 9.02 -3.34 15.37
N LEU A 155 8.96 -4.62 15.67
CA LEU A 155 9.31 -5.70 14.77
C LEU A 155 8.18 -6.73 14.75
N ASP A 156 7.61 -6.98 13.55
CA ASP A 156 6.50 -7.91 13.34
C ASP A 156 5.34 -7.63 14.31
N LEU A 157 4.88 -6.38 14.35
CA LEU A 157 3.79 -5.87 15.19
C LEU A 157 4.04 -5.97 16.71
N LEU A 158 5.24 -6.27 17.14
CA LEU A 158 5.59 -6.38 18.57
C LEU A 158 6.73 -5.41 18.93
N ASP A 159 6.63 -4.79 20.11
CA ASP A 159 7.70 -3.98 20.67
C ASP A 159 8.90 -4.84 21.12
N LYS A 160 9.98 -4.21 21.59
CA LYS A 160 11.19 -4.92 22.07
C LYS A 160 10.90 -5.91 23.19
N ASN A 161 9.86 -5.71 24.00
CA ASN A 161 9.49 -6.54 25.14
C ASN A 161 8.51 -7.66 24.73
N GLY A 162 8.03 -7.66 23.49
CA GLY A 162 7.06 -8.63 22.97
C GLY A 162 5.60 -8.24 23.21
N ASN A 163 5.32 -6.99 23.56
CA ASN A 163 3.95 -6.47 23.62
C ASN A 163 3.45 -6.14 22.21
N GLU A 164 2.17 -6.34 21.98
CA GLU A 164 1.54 -5.94 20.74
C GLU A 164 1.62 -4.41 20.57
N TRP A 165 1.95 -3.99 19.35
CA TRP A 165 1.97 -2.59 18.99
C TRP A 165 0.56 -2.21 18.53
N GLU A 166 -0.07 -1.32 19.28
CA GLU A 166 -1.27 -0.63 18.84
C GLU A 166 -0.81 0.61 18.06
N GLU A 167 -1.20 0.72 16.79
CA GLU A 167 -1.07 1.99 16.08
C GLU A 167 -1.98 2.96 16.85
N ASP A 168 -1.40 3.94 17.55
CA ASP A 168 -2.19 5.04 18.09
C ASP A 168 -2.79 5.74 16.86
N ASP A 169 -4.06 5.50 16.59
CA ASP A 169 -4.87 6.37 15.77
C ASP A 169 -4.93 7.71 16.51
N GLU A 170 -3.87 8.52 16.38
CA GLU A 170 -3.96 9.94 16.67
C GLU A 170 -4.97 10.48 15.65
N GLU A 171 -6.27 10.34 15.99
CA GLU A 171 -7.29 11.22 15.45
C GLU A 171 -6.75 12.62 15.75
N GLU A 172 -6.20 13.29 14.74
CA GLU A 172 -6.03 14.73 14.78
C GLU A 172 -7.44 15.25 15.08
N GLU A 173 -7.71 15.51 16.38
CA GLU A 173 -8.83 16.34 16.78
C GLU A 173 -8.56 17.66 16.04
N GLU A 174 -9.19 17.79 14.86
CA GLU A 174 -9.36 19.09 14.25
C GLU A 174 -10.04 19.93 15.34
N ALA A 175 -9.23 20.72 16.02
CA ALA A 175 -9.72 21.73 16.92
C ALA A 175 -10.58 22.66 16.05
N ASP A 176 -11.88 22.44 16.11
CA ASP A 176 -12.89 23.38 15.66
C ASP A 176 -12.69 24.68 16.47
N ASP A 177 -11.75 25.51 16.00
CA ASP A 177 -11.49 26.86 16.53
C ASP A 177 -12.45 27.83 15.82
N ASP A 178 -13.74 27.51 15.86
CA ASP A 178 -14.83 28.30 15.27
C ASP A 178 -15.61 29.13 16.31
N ASP A 179 -15.02 29.34 17.51
CA ASP A 179 -15.53 30.33 18.48
C ASP A 179 -14.68 31.61 18.49
N LYS A 180 -14.50 32.22 17.32
CA LYS A 180 -14.16 33.64 17.29
C LYS A 180 -15.45 34.45 17.37
N GLU A 181 -15.90 34.78 18.60
CA GLU A 181 -16.83 35.88 18.85
C GLU A 181 -16.30 37.12 18.12
N PHE A 182 -17.02 37.52 17.08
CA PHE A 182 -16.77 38.76 16.38
C PHE A 182 -17.33 39.88 17.24
N ILE A 183 -16.48 40.45 18.10
CA ILE A 183 -16.79 41.66 18.86
C ILE A 183 -16.37 42.83 17.97
N ASP A 184 -17.32 43.70 17.59
CA ASP A 184 -17.02 44.95 16.93
C ASP A 184 -16.38 45.95 17.88
N ASP A 185 -15.72 46.95 17.30
CA ASP A 185 -14.93 47.95 18.03
C ASP A 185 -15.78 48.85 18.99
N ASP A 186 -17.09 48.64 19.10
CA ASP A 186 -18.01 49.41 19.93
C ASP A 186 -18.68 48.61 21.07
N GLY A 187 -18.37 47.35 21.25
CA GLY A 187 -18.77 46.56 22.44
C GLY A 187 -20.27 46.35 22.63
N LYS A 188 -21.08 46.31 21.57
CA LYS A 188 -22.53 46.09 21.67
C LYS A 188 -22.94 44.75 21.05
N ASN A 189 -23.60 43.96 21.92
CA ASN A 189 -24.24 42.69 21.55
C ASN A 189 -25.54 43.01 20.80
N LEU A 190 -25.66 42.52 19.55
CA LEU A 190 -26.89 42.65 18.78
C LEU A 190 -27.75 41.42 18.98
N ASP A 191 -28.60 41.48 20.00
CA ASP A 191 -29.72 40.55 20.14
C ASP A 191 -30.71 40.82 19.00
N ASN A 192 -30.96 39.83 18.18
CA ASN A 192 -31.90 39.92 17.07
C ASN A 192 -33.22 39.27 17.48
N GLU A 193 -34.24 40.15 17.60
CA GLU A 193 -35.61 39.79 17.92
C GLU A 193 -36.27 38.95 16.82
N GLU A 194 -37.08 38.02 17.30
CA GLU A 194 -38.01 37.17 16.58
C GLU A 194 -38.95 37.92 15.64
N LYS A 195 -39.27 37.35 14.49
CA LYS A 195 -40.58 37.43 13.87
C LYS A 195 -40.94 36.12 13.20
N GLU A 196 -41.94 35.49 13.77
CA GLU A 196 -42.78 34.46 13.16
C GLU A 196 -43.51 35.04 11.96
N ASP A 197 -43.59 34.25 10.86
CA ASP A 197 -44.73 34.27 9.97
C ASP A 197 -44.90 32.86 9.36
N GLU A 198 -46.03 32.29 9.72
CA GLU A 198 -46.62 31.08 9.12
C GLU A 198 -47.04 31.39 7.68
N GLU A 199 -46.84 30.46 6.75
CA GLU A 199 -47.86 30.08 5.76
C GLU A 199 -47.58 28.74 5.10
N ASN A 200 -48.59 27.90 5.18
CA ASN A 200 -48.82 26.63 4.47
C ASN A 200 -48.59 26.70 2.97
N ASN A 201 -48.08 25.67 2.40
CA ASN A 201 -48.70 25.12 1.19
C ASN A 201 -48.39 23.64 0.96
N ASP A 202 -49.43 22.84 1.02
CA ASP A 202 -49.53 21.47 0.52
C ASP A 202 -49.25 21.44 -0.99
N ASN A 203 -48.46 20.48 -1.47
CA ASN A 203 -48.79 19.81 -2.69
C ASN A 203 -48.14 18.44 -2.79
N ASN A 204 -49.00 17.43 -2.74
CA ASN A 204 -48.78 16.06 -3.19
C ASN A 204 -48.37 16.08 -4.66
N ASN A 205 -47.33 15.31 -4.98
CA ASN A 205 -47.35 14.56 -6.22
C ASN A 205 -46.62 13.24 -6.07
N ASP A 206 -47.42 12.20 -6.10
CA ASP A 206 -47.11 10.80 -6.18
C ASP A 206 -46.82 10.47 -7.65
N GLU A 207 -45.62 10.05 -7.98
CA GLU A 207 -45.40 9.31 -9.25
C GLU A 207 -44.37 8.18 -8.96
N GLY A 208 -44.93 6.98 -8.90
CA GLY A 208 -44.17 5.73 -8.81
C GLY A 208 -43.39 5.44 -10.10
N GLU A 209 -42.16 5.05 -9.94
CA GLU A 209 -41.41 4.36 -11.00
C GLU A 209 -41.14 2.92 -10.61
N GLN A 210 -41.66 2.06 -11.48
CA GLN A 210 -41.51 0.61 -11.50
C GLN A 210 -40.05 0.24 -11.79
N TYR A 211 -39.50 -0.62 -10.97
CA TYR A 211 -38.29 -1.37 -11.30
C TYR A 211 -38.67 -2.66 -11.99
N GLU A 212 -38.31 -2.80 -13.26
CA GLU A 212 -38.37 -4.05 -14.00
C GLU A 212 -37.17 -4.93 -13.66
N GLU A 213 -37.46 -6.12 -13.16
CA GLU A 213 -36.54 -7.26 -13.07
C GLU A 213 -36.32 -7.87 -14.46
N GLU A 214 -35.10 -7.88 -14.94
CA GLU A 214 -34.64 -8.80 -15.99
C GLU A 214 -33.42 -9.51 -15.43
N GLY A 215 -33.43 -10.81 -15.15
CA GLY A 215 -33.42 -11.88 -16.11
C GLY A 215 -32.09 -12.58 -15.92
N GLU A 216 -32.05 -13.65 -15.09
CA GLU A 216 -30.92 -14.56 -14.89
C GLU A 216 -30.55 -15.24 -16.22
N ASP A 217 -29.32 -15.07 -16.70
CA ASP A 217 -28.72 -15.98 -17.66
C ASP A 217 -27.66 -16.83 -17.01
N ASN A 218 -28.02 -18.09 -16.88
CA ASN A 218 -27.28 -19.20 -16.37
C ASN A 218 -26.34 -19.73 -17.48
N GLU A 219 -25.04 -19.45 -17.42
CA GLU A 219 -24.09 -20.12 -18.31
C GLU A 219 -23.47 -21.35 -17.65
N GLU A 220 -23.81 -22.46 -18.26
CA GLU A 220 -23.36 -23.84 -18.06
C GLU A 220 -21.82 -23.94 -18.24
N TYR A 221 -21.12 -24.42 -17.22
CA TYR A 221 -19.71 -24.80 -17.35
C TYR A 221 -19.59 -26.22 -17.86
N GLU A 222 -19.10 -26.39 -19.08
CA GLU A 222 -18.70 -27.69 -19.61
C GLU A 222 -17.42 -28.19 -18.92
N GLU A 223 -17.53 -29.37 -18.33
CA GLU A 223 -16.42 -30.21 -17.88
C GLU A 223 -15.61 -30.70 -19.07
N ASN A 224 -14.33 -30.37 -19.13
CA ASN A 224 -13.39 -31.01 -20.06
C ASN A 224 -12.54 -32.04 -19.35
N GLU A 225 -12.64 -33.24 -19.91
CA GLU A 225 -12.04 -34.49 -19.50
C GLU A 225 -10.52 -34.46 -19.42
N GLU A 226 -9.98 -35.11 -18.38
CA GLU A 226 -8.56 -35.41 -18.18
C GLU A 226 -8.04 -36.39 -19.23
N GLU A 227 -7.07 -36.00 -20.03
CA GLU A 227 -6.23 -36.93 -20.80
C GLU A 227 -5.01 -37.36 -19.97
N GLU A 228 -4.99 -38.64 -19.60
CA GLU A 228 -3.86 -39.36 -19.03
C GLU A 228 -2.69 -39.40 -20.01
N ILE A 229 -1.61 -38.70 -19.73
CA ILE A 229 -0.36 -38.88 -20.45
C ILE A 229 0.46 -39.97 -19.78
N LYS A 230 0.53 -41.15 -20.41
CA LYS A 230 1.35 -42.30 -20.05
C LYS A 230 2.85 -41.98 -20.16
N ASN A 231 3.52 -42.17 -19.06
CA ASN A 231 4.96 -42.02 -18.90
C ASN A 231 5.73 -43.21 -19.55
N PRO A 232 6.67 -43.04 -20.49
CA PRO A 232 7.50 -44.12 -20.96
C PRO A 232 8.78 -44.27 -20.09
N ASN A 233 8.96 -45.47 -19.62
CA ASN A 233 10.02 -46.06 -18.82
C ASN A 233 11.42 -45.84 -19.42
N PRO A 234 12.45 -45.41 -18.65
CA PRO A 234 13.81 -45.33 -19.18
C PRO A 234 14.53 -46.67 -19.11
N ALA A 235 15.06 -47.05 -20.27
CA ALA A 235 15.82 -48.26 -20.50
C ALA A 235 17.14 -48.34 -19.72
N LYS A 236 17.42 -49.51 -19.15
CA LYS A 236 18.65 -49.93 -18.49
C LYS A 236 19.85 -49.84 -19.44
N LYS A 237 20.88 -49.07 -19.07
CA LYS A 237 22.22 -49.20 -19.66
C LYS A 237 23.04 -50.26 -18.92
N LYS A 238 23.44 -51.29 -19.64
CA LYS A 238 24.37 -52.35 -19.24
C LYS A 238 25.78 -51.76 -19.07
N LYS A 239 26.48 -52.21 -17.99
CA LYS A 239 27.93 -52.14 -17.85
C LYS A 239 28.57 -53.17 -18.79
N THR A 240 29.60 -52.76 -19.48
CA THR A 240 30.68 -53.65 -19.95
C THR A 240 32.01 -52.95 -19.73
N GLU A 241 32.82 -53.68 -18.99
CA GLU A 241 34.27 -53.74 -18.90
C GLU A 241 35.09 -52.44 -18.99
#